data_326e3afd1e5e194a0179ae0109a99e6c
#
_entry.id   326e3afd1e5e194a0179ae0109a99e6c
#
_cell.length_a   1.000
_cell.length_b   1.000
_cell.length_c   1.000
_cell.angle_alpha   90.00
_cell.angle_beta   90.00
_cell.angle_gamma   90.00
#
_symmetry.space_group_name_H-M   'P 1'
#
loop_
_entity.id
_entity.type
_entity.pdbx_description
1 polymer ?
#
loop_
_entity_poly.entity_id
_entity_poly.type
_entity_poly.pdbx_seq_one_letter_code
_entity_poly.pdbx_strand_id
1 'polypeptide(L)'
;DEVDAFKQIFHVPSEEIKDVGRVFDQARRDSRGFEPYAKQISNLFQDNPAVLEELLGGLFQIARADGIAHPKEIEFLKKCSDIFGFDDATFDRMRVAHMGAAMDDPYTILGATRDMSDTEIKKVWRKLVREHHPDTLIAQGMPEDFIEVATEKISTINAAYDEISKQRGIV
;
A
#
# COMPACT_ATOMS: atom_id res chain seq x y z
N ASP A 1 9.24 -14.93 13.49
CA ASP A 1 8.49 -15.77 12.56
C ASP A 1 7.56 -14.86 11.73
N GLU A 2 7.50 -15.08 10.38
CA GLU A 2 6.69 -14.28 9.45
C GLU A 2 5.21 -14.19 9.88
N VAL A 3 4.70 -15.26 10.48
CA VAL A 3 3.33 -15.33 11.04
C VAL A 3 3.20 -14.42 12.26
N ASP A 4 4.24 -14.27 13.08
CA ASP A 4 4.21 -13.39 14.25
C ASP A 4 4.36 -11.92 13.86
N ALA A 5 5.13 -11.62 12.80
CA ALA A 5 5.19 -10.29 12.20
C ALA A 5 3.81 -9.89 11.61
N PHE A 6 3.16 -10.82 10.91
CA PHE A 6 1.80 -10.62 10.39
C PHE A 6 0.79 -10.38 11.52
N LYS A 7 0.86 -11.16 12.61
CA LYS A 7 -0.02 -10.96 13.79
C LYS A 7 0.19 -9.62 14.47
N GLN A 8 1.44 -9.12 14.51
CA GLN A 8 1.76 -7.80 15.07
C GLN A 8 1.27 -6.65 14.20
N ILE A 9 1.32 -6.80 12.87
CA ILE A 9 0.92 -5.77 11.92
C ILE A 9 -0.61 -5.71 11.75
N PHE A 10 -1.30 -6.84 11.79
CA PHE A 10 -2.71 -6.92 11.41
C PHE A 10 -3.71 -7.06 12.57
N HIS A 11 -3.30 -7.02 13.84
CA HIS A 11 -4.17 -7.14 15.05
C HIS A 11 -5.45 -7.93 14.81
N VAL A 12 -5.32 -9.13 14.20
CA VAL A 12 -6.45 -9.98 13.83
C VAL A 12 -7.14 -10.46 15.09
N PRO A 13 -8.46 -10.29 15.26
CA PRO A 13 -9.19 -10.80 16.42
C PRO A 13 -8.91 -12.29 16.66
N SER A 14 -8.81 -12.68 17.93
CA SER A 14 -8.35 -14.03 18.33
C SER A 14 -9.15 -15.17 17.70
N GLU A 15 -10.41 -14.93 17.30
CA GLU A 15 -11.26 -15.92 16.63
C GLU A 15 -10.92 -16.04 15.13
N GLU A 16 -10.48 -14.96 14.49
CA GLU A 16 -10.10 -14.92 13.08
C GLU A 16 -8.63 -15.33 12.88
N ILE A 17 -7.78 -15.22 13.92
CA ILE A 17 -6.36 -15.62 13.89
C ILE A 17 -6.20 -17.07 13.47
N LYS A 18 -7.10 -17.97 13.92
CA LYS A 18 -7.05 -19.39 13.55
C LYS A 18 -7.33 -19.60 12.06
N ASP A 19 -8.21 -18.78 11.49
CA ASP A 19 -8.58 -18.86 10.08
C ASP A 19 -7.50 -18.24 9.20
N VAL A 20 -6.92 -17.11 9.61
CA VAL A 20 -5.75 -16.50 8.96
C VAL A 20 -4.53 -17.44 9.05
N GLY A 21 -4.24 -18.01 10.22
CA GLY A 21 -3.15 -18.99 10.38
C GLY A 21 -3.34 -20.23 9.50
N ARG A 22 -4.59 -20.71 9.35
CA ARG A 22 -4.91 -21.84 8.49
C ARG A 22 -4.73 -21.53 7.01
N VAL A 23 -5.12 -20.31 6.57
CA VAL A 23 -4.89 -19.85 5.19
C VAL A 23 -3.39 -19.70 4.91
N PHE A 24 -2.62 -19.17 5.85
CA PHE A 24 -1.16 -19.07 5.74
C PHE A 24 -0.48 -20.44 5.67
N ASP A 25 -0.86 -21.37 6.55
CA ASP A 25 -0.34 -22.74 6.52
C ASP A 25 -0.72 -23.47 5.23
N GLN A 26 -1.90 -23.20 4.70
CA GLN A 26 -2.35 -23.76 3.43
C GLN A 26 -1.58 -23.14 2.26
N ALA A 27 -1.33 -21.83 2.27
CA ALA A 27 -0.52 -21.14 1.27
C ALA A 27 0.93 -21.65 1.25
N ARG A 28 1.54 -21.87 2.44
CA ARG A 28 2.90 -22.44 2.55
C ARG A 28 2.98 -23.87 2.00
N ARG A 29 1.91 -24.65 2.08
CA ARG A 29 1.85 -26.05 1.62
C ARG A 29 1.38 -26.18 0.17
N ASP A 30 0.83 -25.11 -0.39
CA ASP A 30 0.30 -25.17 -1.75
C ASP A 30 1.41 -24.96 -2.78
N SER A 31 1.68 -26.00 -3.56
CA SER A 31 2.64 -25.94 -4.67
C SER A 31 2.24 -25.02 -5.82
N ARG A 32 0.99 -24.48 -5.78
CA ARG A 32 0.45 -23.56 -6.79
C ARG A 32 0.90 -22.10 -6.60
N GLY A 33 1.65 -21.82 -5.53
CA GLY A 33 2.11 -20.48 -5.23
C GLY A 33 1.05 -19.58 -4.56
N PHE A 34 1.32 -18.29 -4.49
CA PHE A 34 0.48 -17.31 -3.78
C PHE A 34 -0.64 -16.71 -4.65
N GLU A 35 -0.55 -16.81 -5.96
CA GLU A 35 -1.44 -16.13 -6.91
C GLU A 35 -2.93 -16.47 -6.72
N PRO A 36 -3.35 -17.71 -6.41
CA PRO A 36 -4.75 -18.01 -6.12
C PRO A 36 -5.28 -17.25 -4.90
N TYR A 37 -4.45 -17.07 -3.87
CA TYR A 37 -4.81 -16.36 -2.64
C TYR A 37 -4.90 -14.85 -2.89
N ALA A 38 -3.94 -14.28 -3.63
CA ALA A 38 -3.97 -12.89 -4.04
C ALA A 38 -5.21 -12.57 -4.87
N LYS A 39 -5.63 -13.46 -5.77
CA LYS A 39 -6.88 -13.34 -6.54
C LYS A 39 -8.13 -13.38 -5.66
N GLN A 40 -8.18 -14.25 -4.65
CA GLN A 40 -9.30 -14.29 -3.71
C GLN A 40 -9.42 -12.97 -2.94
N ILE A 41 -8.32 -12.43 -2.46
CA ILE A 41 -8.26 -11.14 -1.78
C ILE A 41 -8.72 -10.02 -2.73
N SER A 42 -8.19 -9.99 -3.96
CA SER A 42 -8.58 -9.02 -4.98
C SER A 42 -10.09 -9.06 -5.25
N ASN A 43 -10.69 -10.23 -5.38
CA ASN A 43 -12.13 -10.40 -5.60
C ASN A 43 -12.95 -9.95 -4.39
N LEU A 44 -12.48 -10.21 -3.17
CA LEU A 44 -13.17 -9.82 -1.95
C LEU A 44 -13.27 -8.30 -1.78
N PHE A 45 -12.23 -7.59 -2.21
CA PHE A 45 -12.13 -6.13 -2.09
C PHE A 45 -12.18 -5.39 -3.43
N GLN A 46 -12.73 -6.00 -4.48
CA GLN A 46 -12.78 -5.42 -5.82
C GLN A 46 -13.46 -4.03 -5.86
N ASP A 47 -14.44 -3.81 -4.98
CA ASP A 47 -15.18 -2.55 -4.87
C ASP A 47 -14.47 -1.54 -3.94
N ASN A 48 -13.33 -1.92 -3.35
CA ASN A 48 -12.59 -1.09 -2.41
C ASN A 48 -11.07 -1.13 -2.67
N PRO A 49 -10.58 -0.52 -3.75
CA PRO A 49 -9.17 -0.55 -4.13
C PRO A 49 -8.24 0.10 -3.08
N ALA A 50 -8.76 1.00 -2.23
CA ALA A 50 -7.96 1.59 -1.15
C ALA A 50 -7.53 0.53 -0.13
N VAL A 51 -8.39 -0.45 0.20
CA VAL A 51 -8.02 -1.58 1.07
C VAL A 51 -6.94 -2.43 0.43
N LEU A 52 -7.03 -2.73 -0.86
CA LEU A 52 -6.00 -3.49 -1.58
C LEU A 52 -4.66 -2.74 -1.61
N GLU A 53 -4.69 -1.41 -1.72
CA GLU A 53 -3.50 -0.57 -1.66
C GLU A 53 -2.86 -0.60 -0.27
N GLU A 54 -3.66 -0.54 0.82
CA GLU A 54 -3.15 -0.67 2.18
C GLU A 54 -2.57 -2.07 2.46
N LEU A 55 -3.20 -3.12 1.96
CA LEU A 55 -2.68 -4.49 2.05
C LEU A 55 -1.33 -4.61 1.34
N LEU A 56 -1.21 -4.07 0.14
CA LEU A 56 0.06 -4.06 -0.59
C LEU A 56 1.12 -3.22 0.15
N GLY A 57 0.73 -2.10 0.76
CA GLY A 57 1.57 -1.28 1.63
C GLY A 57 2.12 -2.06 2.83
N GLY A 58 1.29 -2.85 3.50
CA GLY A 58 1.70 -3.76 4.57
C GLY A 58 2.72 -4.80 4.10
N LEU A 59 2.55 -5.37 2.89
CA LEU A 59 3.53 -6.29 2.30
C LEU A 59 4.87 -5.62 2.01
N PHE A 60 4.88 -4.36 1.57
CA PHE A 60 6.10 -3.56 1.43
C PHE A 60 6.82 -3.35 2.76
N GLN A 61 6.08 -3.10 3.85
CA GLN A 61 6.69 -2.95 5.19
C GLN A 61 7.31 -4.26 5.66
N ILE A 62 6.65 -5.40 5.44
CA ILE A 62 7.20 -6.72 5.77
C ILE A 62 8.49 -6.96 5.01
N ALA A 63 8.50 -6.72 3.69
CA ALA A 63 9.69 -6.88 2.85
C ALA A 63 10.84 -5.96 3.27
N ARG A 64 10.54 -4.81 3.89
CA ARG A 64 11.55 -3.87 4.40
C ARG A 64 12.08 -4.23 5.81
N ALA A 65 11.40 -5.07 6.56
CA ALA A 65 11.72 -5.35 7.96
C ALA A 65 13.17 -5.82 8.19
N ASP A 66 13.77 -6.46 7.18
CA ASP A 66 15.18 -6.93 7.19
C ASP A 66 16.17 -5.90 6.61
N GLY A 67 15.72 -4.67 6.28
CA GLY A 67 16.55 -3.53 5.89
C GLY A 67 16.58 -3.23 4.39
N ILE A 68 16.84 -4.20 3.53
CA ILE A 68 16.90 -4.03 2.06
C ILE A 68 16.05 -5.12 1.41
N ALA A 69 15.00 -4.73 0.72
CA ALA A 69 14.16 -5.68 0.00
C ALA A 69 14.97 -6.39 -1.11
N HIS A 70 14.93 -7.70 -1.09
CA HIS A 70 15.57 -8.52 -2.10
C HIS A 70 14.85 -8.38 -3.46
N PRO A 71 15.55 -8.44 -4.62
CA PRO A 71 14.91 -8.35 -5.94
C PRO A 71 13.71 -9.28 -6.15
N LYS A 72 13.75 -10.50 -5.58
CA LYS A 72 12.63 -11.45 -5.62
C LYS A 72 11.41 -11.00 -4.82
N GLU A 73 11.61 -10.24 -3.74
CA GLU A 73 10.51 -9.66 -2.95
C GLU A 73 9.83 -8.54 -3.73
N ILE A 74 10.62 -7.71 -4.42
CA ILE A 74 10.07 -6.69 -5.32
C ILE A 74 9.27 -7.33 -6.47
N GLU A 75 9.77 -8.44 -7.06
CA GLU A 75 9.03 -9.18 -8.09
C GLU A 75 7.73 -9.76 -7.54
N PHE A 76 7.74 -10.31 -6.33
CA PHE A 76 6.55 -10.79 -5.63
C PHE A 76 5.53 -9.68 -5.40
N LEU A 77 5.98 -8.53 -4.86
CA LEU A 77 5.12 -7.36 -4.62
C LEU A 77 4.53 -6.83 -5.92
N LYS A 78 5.31 -6.83 -7.01
CA LYS A 78 4.82 -6.42 -8.33
C LYS A 78 3.72 -7.35 -8.84
N LYS A 79 3.88 -8.67 -8.70
CA LYS A 79 2.84 -9.64 -9.06
C LYS A 79 1.58 -9.47 -8.23
N CYS A 80 1.70 -9.20 -6.91
CA CYS A 80 0.55 -8.88 -6.07
C CYS A 80 -0.17 -7.62 -6.57
N SER A 81 0.58 -6.56 -6.89
CA SER A 81 0.06 -5.30 -7.44
C SER A 81 -0.73 -5.53 -8.73
N ASP A 82 -0.18 -6.32 -9.66
CA ASP A 82 -0.84 -6.66 -10.93
C ASP A 82 -2.15 -7.43 -10.71
N ILE A 83 -2.15 -8.40 -9.77
CA ILE A 83 -3.35 -9.17 -9.41
C ILE A 83 -4.41 -8.28 -8.75
N PHE A 84 -4.00 -7.30 -7.97
CA PHE A 84 -4.91 -6.31 -7.34
C PHE A 84 -5.43 -5.27 -8.34
N GLY A 85 -4.90 -5.26 -9.57
CA GLY A 85 -5.35 -4.38 -10.65
C GLY A 85 -4.73 -2.99 -10.64
N PHE A 86 -3.61 -2.82 -9.95
CA PHE A 86 -2.86 -1.55 -9.95
C PHE A 86 -1.94 -1.45 -11.16
N ASP A 87 -1.81 -0.24 -11.68
CA ASP A 87 -0.88 0.07 -12.76
C ASP A 87 0.56 0.27 -12.24
N ASP A 88 1.52 0.33 -13.18
CA ASP A 88 2.93 0.50 -12.86
C ASP A 88 3.20 1.81 -12.09
N ALA A 89 2.47 2.88 -12.41
CA ALA A 89 2.62 4.16 -11.73
C ALA A 89 2.20 4.08 -10.26
N THR A 90 1.11 3.38 -9.97
CA THR A 90 0.65 3.13 -8.60
C THR A 90 1.66 2.25 -7.84
N PHE A 91 2.15 1.19 -8.46
CA PHE A 91 3.17 0.33 -7.86
C PHE A 91 4.45 1.11 -7.54
N ASP A 92 4.97 1.90 -8.47
CA ASP A 92 6.17 2.71 -8.25
C ASP A 92 5.97 3.77 -7.16
N ARG A 93 4.81 4.41 -7.12
CA ARG A 93 4.45 5.34 -6.05
C ARG A 93 4.50 4.66 -4.68
N MET A 94 3.90 3.47 -4.56
CA MET A 94 3.89 2.71 -3.31
C MET A 94 5.29 2.23 -2.93
N ARG A 95 6.04 1.71 -3.89
CA ARG A 95 7.42 1.28 -3.69
C ARG A 95 8.27 2.42 -3.13
N VAL A 96 8.17 3.60 -3.71
CA VAL A 96 8.88 4.80 -3.24
C VAL A 96 8.44 5.20 -1.83
N ALA A 97 7.13 5.22 -1.57
CA ALA A 97 6.57 5.63 -0.28
C ALA A 97 6.97 4.70 0.87
N HIS A 98 7.01 3.38 0.62
CA HIS A 98 7.26 2.39 1.66
C HIS A 98 8.71 1.94 1.78
N MET A 99 9.48 1.94 0.70
CA MET A 99 10.87 1.49 0.71
C MET A 99 11.89 2.62 0.86
N GLY A 100 11.41 3.87 0.91
CA GLY A 100 12.27 5.04 0.90
C GLY A 100 13.04 5.05 -0.40
N ALA A 101 12.59 5.77 -1.39
CA ALA A 101 13.43 6.00 -2.55
C ALA A 101 14.69 6.69 -2.06
N ALA A 102 15.81 6.27 -2.57
CA ALA A 102 17.04 7.03 -2.42
C ALA A 102 16.93 8.45 -3.04
N MET A 103 15.78 8.80 -3.58
CA MET A 103 15.39 10.09 -4.13
C MET A 103 13.87 10.18 -4.15
N ASP A 104 13.32 10.86 -3.21
CA ASP A 104 11.91 11.18 -3.10
C ASP A 104 11.49 12.18 -4.19
N ASP A 105 11.28 11.70 -5.41
CA ASP A 105 10.63 12.54 -6.40
C ASP A 105 9.16 12.74 -5.99
N PRO A 106 8.76 13.93 -5.55
CA PRO A 106 7.42 14.19 -5.04
C PRO A 106 6.34 13.93 -6.09
N TYR A 107 6.66 14.00 -7.39
CA TYR A 107 5.74 13.63 -8.46
C TYR A 107 5.45 12.12 -8.46
N THR A 108 6.48 11.29 -8.26
CA THR A 108 6.31 9.83 -8.16
C THR A 108 5.46 9.45 -6.95
N ILE A 109 5.67 10.12 -5.80
CA ILE A 109 4.86 9.89 -4.59
C ILE A 109 3.37 10.17 -4.83
N LEU A 110 3.05 11.23 -5.58
CA LEU A 110 1.66 11.54 -5.93
C LEU A 110 1.10 10.68 -7.09
N GLY A 111 1.94 9.93 -7.82
CA GLY A 111 1.54 9.32 -9.09
C GLY A 111 1.20 10.36 -10.16
N ALA A 112 1.87 11.51 -10.10
CA ALA A 112 1.72 12.62 -11.02
C ALA A 112 2.93 12.72 -11.96
N THR A 113 2.78 13.43 -13.07
CA THR A 113 3.86 13.70 -14.01
C THR A 113 4.14 15.22 -14.07
N ARG A 114 5.35 15.57 -14.49
CA ARG A 114 5.76 17.00 -14.54
C ARG A 114 5.04 17.82 -15.61
N ASP A 115 4.42 17.18 -16.57
CA ASP A 115 3.61 17.81 -17.63
C ASP A 115 2.16 18.05 -17.21
N MET A 116 1.69 17.47 -16.10
CA MET A 116 0.38 17.76 -15.54
C MET A 116 0.28 19.24 -15.12
N SER A 117 -0.89 19.83 -15.36
CA SER A 117 -1.22 21.16 -14.85
C SER A 117 -1.35 21.17 -13.32
N ASP A 118 -1.19 22.34 -12.71
CA ASP A 118 -1.33 22.50 -11.26
C ASP A 118 -2.71 22.07 -10.76
N THR A 119 -3.75 22.29 -11.58
CA THR A 119 -5.12 21.87 -11.30
C THR A 119 -5.24 20.35 -11.27
N GLU A 120 -4.59 19.65 -12.19
CA GLU A 120 -4.57 18.18 -12.24
C GLU A 120 -3.80 17.60 -11.05
N ILE A 121 -2.64 18.14 -10.72
CA ILE A 121 -1.85 17.74 -9.55
C ILE A 121 -2.66 17.93 -8.26
N LYS A 122 -3.33 19.09 -8.10
CA LYS A 122 -4.21 19.34 -6.95
C LYS A 122 -5.39 18.37 -6.88
N LYS A 123 -5.92 17.95 -8.03
CA LYS A 123 -6.99 16.96 -8.11
C LYS A 123 -6.50 15.57 -7.69
N VAL A 124 -5.32 15.15 -8.15
CA VAL A 124 -4.67 13.88 -7.76
C VAL A 124 -4.42 13.86 -6.25
N TRP A 125 -3.79 14.90 -5.71
CA TRP A 125 -3.56 15.04 -4.28
C TRP A 125 -4.85 14.92 -3.46
N ARG A 126 -5.90 15.68 -3.80
CA ARG A 126 -7.19 15.61 -3.08
C ARG A 126 -7.84 14.25 -3.15
N LYS A 127 -7.68 13.54 -4.27
CA LYS A 127 -8.18 12.18 -4.44
C LYS A 127 -7.47 11.24 -3.47
N LEU A 128 -6.13 11.24 -3.46
CA LEU A 128 -5.32 10.40 -2.58
C LEU A 128 -5.62 10.66 -1.09
N VAL A 129 -5.67 11.94 -0.68
CA VAL A 129 -6.01 12.29 0.71
C VAL A 129 -7.38 11.75 1.11
N ARG A 130 -8.38 11.84 0.24
CA ARG A 130 -9.73 11.35 0.55
C ARG A 130 -9.79 9.82 0.63
N GLU A 131 -9.11 9.14 -0.29
CA GLU A 131 -9.13 7.68 -0.37
C GLU A 131 -8.39 7.02 0.80
N HIS A 132 -7.30 7.64 1.25
CA HIS A 132 -6.46 7.12 2.34
C HIS A 132 -6.66 7.85 3.67
N HIS A 133 -7.73 8.65 3.82
CA HIS A 133 -7.98 9.36 5.08
C HIS A 133 -8.30 8.36 6.19
N PRO A 134 -7.66 8.48 7.37
CA PRO A 134 -7.91 7.59 8.50
C PRO A 134 -9.40 7.41 8.81
N ASP A 135 -10.18 8.48 8.83
CA ASP A 135 -11.62 8.42 9.11
C ASP A 135 -12.38 7.58 8.06
N THR A 136 -11.95 7.62 6.80
CA THR A 136 -12.55 6.80 5.73
C THR A 136 -12.28 5.32 5.99
N LEU A 137 -11.07 4.97 6.40
CA LEU A 137 -10.68 3.59 6.70
C LEU A 137 -11.34 3.07 7.97
N ILE A 138 -11.48 3.92 9.00
CA ILE A 138 -12.25 3.59 10.22
C ILE A 138 -13.71 3.29 9.88
N ALA A 139 -14.33 4.13 9.04
CA ALA A 139 -15.70 3.92 8.60
C ALA A 139 -15.89 2.62 7.78
N GLN A 140 -14.82 2.12 7.16
CA GLN A 140 -14.78 0.85 6.44
C GLN A 140 -14.45 -0.35 7.33
N GLY A 141 -14.26 -0.14 8.63
CA GLY A 141 -13.98 -1.20 9.59
C GLY A 141 -12.53 -1.71 9.56
N MET A 142 -11.58 -0.90 9.06
CA MET A 142 -10.17 -1.28 9.02
C MET A 142 -9.58 -1.36 10.43
N PRO A 143 -8.71 -2.33 10.71
CA PRO A 143 -7.99 -2.44 11.97
C PRO A 143 -7.12 -1.22 12.27
N GLU A 144 -6.86 -0.96 13.56
CA GLU A 144 -6.16 0.22 14.07
C GLU A 144 -4.74 0.37 13.47
N ASP A 145 -4.04 -0.75 13.26
CA ASP A 145 -2.70 -0.77 12.67
C ASP A 145 -2.68 -0.23 11.23
N PHE A 146 -3.74 -0.48 10.45
CA PHE A 146 -3.89 0.09 9.10
C PHE A 146 -4.11 1.60 9.14
N ILE A 147 -4.74 2.10 10.20
CA ILE A 147 -4.99 3.52 10.39
C ILE A 147 -3.68 4.26 10.66
N GLU A 148 -2.77 3.65 11.41
CA GLU A 148 -1.42 4.20 11.64
C GLU A 148 -0.63 4.29 10.32
N VAL A 149 -0.59 3.21 9.56
CA VAL A 149 0.04 3.18 8.24
C VAL A 149 -0.55 4.21 7.28
N ALA A 150 -1.88 4.34 7.26
CA ALA A 150 -2.58 5.34 6.44
C ALA A 150 -2.26 6.77 6.88
N THR A 151 -2.07 7.00 8.18
CA THR A 151 -1.67 8.30 8.72
C THR A 151 -0.27 8.69 8.25
N GLU A 152 0.69 7.77 8.29
CA GLU A 152 2.04 7.98 7.76
C GLU A 152 2.02 8.24 6.25
N LYS A 153 1.21 7.49 5.52
CA LYS A 153 1.02 7.65 4.08
C LYS A 153 0.45 9.02 3.73
N ILE A 154 -0.58 9.47 4.44
CA ILE A 154 -1.14 10.83 4.27
C ILE A 154 -0.08 11.91 4.53
N SER A 155 0.74 11.74 5.56
CA SER A 155 1.86 12.65 5.85
C SER A 155 2.82 12.74 4.66
N THR A 156 3.20 11.61 4.08
CA THR A 156 4.09 11.52 2.91
C THR A 156 3.46 12.17 1.67
N ILE A 157 2.17 11.92 1.42
CA ILE A 157 1.40 12.51 0.32
C ILE A 157 1.34 14.04 0.45
N ASN A 158 1.06 14.54 1.65
CA ASN A 158 1.00 15.97 1.91
C ASN A 158 2.38 16.64 1.74
N ALA A 159 3.44 16.04 2.27
CA ALA A 159 4.80 16.54 2.10
C ALA A 159 5.22 16.62 0.62
N ALA A 160 4.87 15.60 -0.18
CA ALA A 160 5.13 15.60 -1.62
C ALA A 160 4.35 16.71 -2.35
N TYR A 161 3.08 16.93 -2.00
CA TYR A 161 2.29 18.01 -2.57
C TYR A 161 2.85 19.40 -2.20
N ASP A 162 3.25 19.60 -0.94
CA ASP A 162 3.85 20.83 -0.47
C ASP A 162 5.16 21.14 -1.21
N GLU A 163 5.99 20.13 -1.45
CA GLU A 163 7.23 20.28 -2.19
C GLU A 163 6.98 20.67 -3.66
N ILE A 164 6.04 20.00 -4.34
CA ILE A 164 5.63 20.38 -5.70
C ILE A 164 5.06 21.80 -5.73
N SER A 165 4.24 22.14 -4.75
CA SER A 165 3.63 23.47 -4.64
C SER A 165 4.70 24.56 -4.51
N LYS A 166 5.74 24.33 -3.71
CA LYS A 166 6.90 25.25 -3.60
C LYS A 166 7.66 25.35 -4.91
N GLN A 167 7.96 24.21 -5.55
CA GLN A 167 8.70 24.18 -6.82
C GLN A 167 7.97 24.93 -7.95
N ARG A 168 6.64 24.87 -7.97
CA ARG A 168 5.80 25.46 -9.02
C ARG A 168 5.23 26.85 -8.65
N GLY A 169 5.39 27.29 -7.40
CA GLY A 169 4.77 28.52 -6.92
C GLY A 169 3.24 28.45 -6.85
N ILE A 170 2.69 27.27 -6.58
CA ILE A 170 1.26 27.07 -6.39
C ILE A 170 0.86 27.63 -5.02
N VAL A 171 -0.08 28.57 -4.98
CA VAL A 171 -0.63 29.19 -3.78
C VAL A 171 -1.95 28.51 -3.39
#